data_87ba3b8db0011466c96781478a74b4bd
#
_entry.id   87ba3b8db0011466c96781478a74b4bd
#
_cell.length_a   1.000
_cell.length_b   1.000
_cell.length_c   1.000
_cell.angle_alpha   90.00
_cell.angle_beta   90.00
_cell.angle_gamma   90.00
#
_symmetry.space_group_name_H-M   'P 1'
#
loop_
_entity.id
_entity.type
_entity.pdbx_description
1 polymer ?
#
loop_
_entity_poly.entity_id
_entity_poly.type
_entity_poly.pdbx_seq_one_letter_code
_entity_poly.pdbx_strand_id
1 'polypeptide(L)'
;KLSSYAGQTVEVKTDAQGQLQSLLLRYPQDDKVRFTRLTIKRQANGQLAANEETGYLKPQEEVGYATVRSTVYGAMDAADIPDTVGNQLIEIFSSQIDFQRNLRRGDSFKIVYESLLADGERMATGRVLGAEFVNGKKLYSAVWFQAPGTAGGYYSLEGESLRKAYMASPLKFSRVTSGFGMRQHPIWNSKRQHKGVDYGAASGTPIMAVADGTVVMAGMQNGYGNAVEVKHANGRSTFYAHMSRIDVRRDEKVSQGSQLGAVGATGWATGPHLHFEFRINGAYQDPDLMADEAGTVPLQNARERKEFAALAQNMRTQFASARDM
;
A
#
# COMPACT_ATOMS: atom_id res chain seq x y z
N LYS A 1 19.95 -11.69 -23.98
CA LYS A 1 18.63 -11.31 -24.50
C LYS A 1 18.28 -9.98 -23.85
N LEU A 2 18.28 -8.89 -24.63
CA LEU A 2 17.71 -7.62 -24.20
C LEU A 2 16.19 -7.83 -24.10
N SER A 3 15.66 -7.90 -22.90
CA SER A 3 14.22 -7.74 -22.73
C SER A 3 13.90 -6.26 -22.95
N SER A 4 13.02 -5.97 -23.88
CA SER A 4 12.54 -4.61 -24.11
C SER A 4 11.68 -4.17 -22.93
N TYR A 5 12.17 -3.22 -22.15
CA TYR A 5 11.36 -2.52 -21.15
C TYR A 5 10.69 -1.34 -21.85
N ALA A 6 9.37 -1.30 -21.86
CA ALA A 6 8.63 -0.17 -22.43
C ALA A 6 9.00 1.15 -21.71
N GLY A 7 9.19 2.24 -22.47
CA GLY A 7 9.49 3.56 -21.92
C GLY A 7 10.99 3.87 -21.71
N GLN A 8 11.90 3.03 -22.20
CA GLN A 8 13.34 3.30 -22.12
C GLN A 8 13.86 4.03 -23.35
N THR A 9 14.73 5.02 -23.12
CA THR A 9 15.42 5.74 -24.18
C THR A 9 16.68 4.98 -24.58
N VAL A 10 16.82 4.70 -25.88
CA VAL A 10 18.02 4.12 -26.49
C VAL A 10 18.66 5.17 -27.38
N GLU A 11 19.89 5.57 -27.06
CA GLU A 11 20.67 6.45 -27.91
C GLU A 11 21.43 5.59 -28.92
N VAL A 12 21.18 5.83 -30.23
CA VAL A 12 21.84 5.12 -31.32
C VAL A 12 22.57 6.14 -32.21
N LYS A 13 23.84 5.91 -32.44
CA LYS A 13 24.64 6.68 -33.42
C LYS A 13 25.06 5.76 -34.57
N THR A 14 24.79 6.20 -35.80
CA THR A 14 25.20 5.52 -37.05
C THR A 14 26.10 6.43 -37.86
N ASP A 15 26.86 5.82 -38.76
CA ASP A 15 27.61 6.57 -39.79
C ASP A 15 26.71 6.95 -40.99
N ALA A 16 27.31 7.59 -41.99
CA ALA A 16 26.62 8.00 -43.22
C ALA A 16 26.08 6.83 -44.06
N GLN A 17 26.58 5.61 -43.83
CA GLN A 17 26.14 4.36 -44.45
C GLN A 17 25.11 3.60 -43.62
N GLY A 18 24.64 4.16 -42.48
CA GLY A 18 23.69 3.56 -41.59
C GLY A 18 24.26 2.46 -40.68
N GLN A 19 25.59 2.29 -40.63
CA GLN A 19 26.21 1.29 -39.75
C GLN A 19 26.29 1.79 -38.32
N LEU A 20 25.95 0.92 -37.36
CA LEU A 20 26.01 1.22 -35.94
C LEU A 20 27.43 1.60 -35.51
N GLN A 21 27.60 2.79 -34.96
CA GLN A 21 28.85 3.29 -34.35
C GLN A 21 28.80 3.17 -32.83
N SER A 22 27.68 3.54 -32.22
CA SER A 22 27.46 3.32 -30.80
C SER A 22 25.98 3.18 -30.45
N LEU A 23 25.73 2.41 -29.39
CA LEU A 23 24.42 2.29 -28.71
C LEU A 23 24.64 2.50 -27.23
N LEU A 24 23.82 3.31 -26.63
CA LEU A 24 23.74 3.51 -25.18
C LEU A 24 22.34 3.22 -24.72
N LEU A 25 22.20 2.30 -23.78
CA LEU A 25 20.96 1.92 -23.13
C LEU A 25 21.15 2.03 -21.61
N ARG A 26 20.17 2.63 -20.94
CA ARG A 26 20.10 2.64 -19.47
C ARG A 26 18.82 1.94 -19.05
N TYR A 27 18.88 1.13 -17.99
CA TYR A 27 17.70 0.48 -17.42
C TYR A 27 17.84 0.33 -15.90
N PRO A 28 16.74 0.55 -15.14
CA PRO A 28 16.76 0.39 -13.69
C PRO A 28 16.91 -1.08 -13.33
N GLN A 29 17.57 -1.37 -12.21
CA GLN A 29 17.58 -2.69 -11.60
C GLN A 29 16.31 -2.87 -10.72
N ASP A 30 15.99 -4.11 -10.37
CA ASP A 30 14.77 -4.44 -9.60
C ASP A 30 14.74 -3.77 -8.19
N ASP A 31 15.90 -3.42 -7.64
CA ASP A 31 16.02 -2.74 -6.35
C ASP A 31 15.60 -1.26 -6.38
N LYS A 32 15.36 -0.67 -7.56
CA LYS A 32 15.06 0.77 -7.76
C LYS A 32 16.08 1.72 -7.13
N VAL A 33 17.28 1.24 -6.86
CA VAL A 33 18.40 2.01 -6.30
C VAL A 33 19.50 2.16 -7.33
N ARG A 34 19.69 1.13 -8.14
CA ARG A 34 20.76 1.03 -9.14
C ARG A 34 20.19 0.98 -10.56
N PHE A 35 21.02 1.37 -11.50
CA PHE A 35 20.75 1.18 -12.92
C PHE A 35 21.96 0.55 -13.61
N THR A 36 21.72 -0.12 -14.71
CA THR A 36 22.76 -0.60 -15.60
C THR A 36 22.86 0.32 -16.81
N ARG A 37 24.08 0.72 -17.14
CA ARG A 37 24.43 1.41 -18.38
C ARG A 37 25.12 0.41 -19.31
N LEU A 38 24.45 0.02 -20.40
CA LEU A 38 25.02 -0.78 -21.45
C LEU A 38 25.49 0.15 -22.56
N THR A 39 26.78 0.10 -22.85
CA THR A 39 27.39 0.83 -23.98
C THR A 39 27.93 -0.16 -24.98
N ILE A 40 27.49 -0.08 -26.24
CA ILE A 40 28.06 -0.83 -27.36
C ILE A 40 28.75 0.16 -28.27
N LYS A 41 30.01 -0.07 -28.58
CA LYS A 41 30.81 0.80 -29.49
C LYS A 41 31.51 -0.03 -30.55
N ARG A 42 31.59 0.53 -31.77
CA ARG A 42 32.39 -0.04 -32.84
C ARG A 42 33.87 0.28 -32.56
N GLN A 43 34.68 -0.76 -32.57
CA GLN A 43 36.15 -0.68 -32.42
C GLN A 43 36.83 -0.37 -33.76
N ALA A 44 38.10 0.05 -33.72
CA ALA A 44 38.89 0.35 -34.90
C ALA A 44 39.03 -0.85 -35.88
N ASN A 45 38.94 -2.08 -35.36
CA ASN A 45 38.91 -3.33 -36.14
C ASN A 45 37.55 -3.68 -36.76
N GLY A 46 36.53 -2.80 -36.59
CA GLY A 46 35.17 -3.00 -37.10
C GLY A 46 34.27 -3.85 -36.23
N GLN A 47 34.75 -4.48 -35.16
CA GLN A 47 33.96 -5.28 -34.25
C GLN A 47 33.19 -4.39 -33.25
N LEU A 48 32.05 -4.90 -32.79
CA LEU A 48 31.28 -4.25 -31.74
C LEU A 48 31.74 -4.80 -30.37
N ALA A 49 32.07 -3.90 -29.45
CA ALA A 49 32.40 -4.23 -28.07
C ALA A 49 31.29 -3.68 -27.16
N ALA A 50 30.84 -4.52 -26.23
CA ALA A 50 29.85 -4.15 -25.20
C ALA A 50 30.55 -3.95 -23.85
N ASN A 51 30.15 -2.92 -23.13
CA ASN A 51 30.56 -2.64 -21.77
C ASN A 51 29.33 -2.37 -20.92
N GLU A 52 29.25 -2.98 -19.73
CA GLU A 52 28.20 -2.76 -18.73
C GLU A 52 28.78 -2.11 -17.50
N GLU A 53 28.14 -1.05 -17.05
CA GLU A 53 28.47 -0.32 -15.82
C GLU A 53 27.24 -0.21 -14.94
N THR A 54 27.42 -0.36 -13.64
CA THR A 54 26.37 -0.13 -12.64
C THR A 54 26.53 1.28 -12.09
N GLY A 55 25.46 2.07 -12.17
CA GLY A 55 25.34 3.37 -11.52
C GLY A 55 24.24 3.37 -10.45
N TYR A 56 24.13 4.49 -9.71
CA TYR A 56 23.10 4.70 -8.72
C TYR A 56 22.08 5.72 -9.21
N LEU A 57 20.80 5.41 -9.04
CA LEU A 57 19.72 6.34 -9.30
C LEU A 57 19.74 7.46 -8.27
N LYS A 58 19.57 8.69 -8.72
CA LYS A 58 19.51 9.88 -7.86
C LYS A 58 18.06 10.30 -7.71
N PRO A 59 17.51 10.31 -6.47
CA PRO A 59 16.17 10.83 -6.25
C PRO A 59 16.17 12.36 -6.43
N GLN A 60 15.15 12.85 -7.12
CA GLN A 60 14.83 14.26 -7.27
C GLN A 60 13.36 14.46 -6.95
N GLU A 61 13.02 15.46 -6.12
CA GLU A 61 11.65 15.82 -5.83
C GLU A 61 11.05 16.57 -7.02
N GLU A 62 9.88 16.15 -7.45
CA GLU A 62 9.07 16.81 -8.47
C GLU A 62 7.72 17.19 -7.89
N VAL A 63 7.22 18.34 -8.31
CA VAL A 63 5.92 18.87 -7.89
C VAL A 63 5.01 18.89 -9.10
N GLY A 64 3.83 18.30 -8.96
CA GLY A 64 2.80 18.28 -9.99
C GLY A 64 1.48 18.87 -9.49
N TYR A 65 0.72 19.46 -10.41
CA TYR A 65 -0.63 19.94 -10.21
C TYR A 65 -1.50 19.54 -11.40
N ALA A 66 -2.70 19.05 -11.13
CA ALA A 66 -3.67 18.80 -12.20
C ALA A 66 -5.12 18.97 -11.74
N THR A 67 -5.98 19.29 -12.71
CA THR A 67 -7.43 19.36 -12.53
C THR A 67 -8.10 18.23 -13.29
N VAL A 68 -8.96 17.48 -12.61
CA VAL A 68 -9.69 16.34 -13.17
C VAL A 68 -10.77 16.83 -14.14
N ARG A 69 -10.69 16.35 -15.39
CA ARG A 69 -11.73 16.57 -16.41
C ARG A 69 -12.65 15.36 -16.55
N SER A 70 -12.10 14.16 -16.46
CA SER A 70 -12.82 12.87 -16.57
C SER A 70 -12.29 11.83 -15.58
N THR A 71 -11.00 11.57 -15.57
CA THR A 71 -10.34 10.58 -14.73
C THR A 71 -9.09 11.17 -14.08
N VAL A 72 -8.60 10.56 -12.99
CA VAL A 72 -7.33 10.92 -12.35
C VAL A 72 -6.17 10.70 -13.34
N TYR A 73 -6.14 9.55 -14.05
CA TYR A 73 -5.08 9.24 -15.00
C TYR A 73 -5.04 10.24 -16.18
N GLY A 74 -6.20 10.61 -16.74
CA GLY A 74 -6.24 11.64 -17.78
C GLY A 74 -5.79 13.01 -17.29
N ALA A 75 -5.91 13.32 -16.00
CA ALA A 75 -5.34 14.53 -15.40
C ALA A 75 -3.82 14.39 -15.20
N MET A 76 -3.33 13.20 -14.82
CA MET A 76 -1.91 12.89 -14.72
C MET A 76 -1.20 13.04 -16.07
N ASP A 77 -1.75 12.42 -17.12
CA ASP A 77 -1.22 12.53 -18.50
C ASP A 77 -1.11 13.98 -18.96
N ALA A 78 -2.17 14.76 -18.72
CA ALA A 78 -2.18 16.18 -19.12
C ALA A 78 -1.13 17.04 -18.38
N ALA A 79 -0.63 16.57 -17.24
CA ALA A 79 0.38 17.24 -16.41
C ALA A 79 1.76 16.56 -16.46
N ASP A 80 1.97 15.59 -17.37
CA ASP A 80 3.20 14.79 -17.49
C ASP A 80 3.61 14.09 -16.18
N ILE A 81 2.62 13.68 -15.39
CA ILE A 81 2.82 12.96 -14.13
C ILE A 81 2.68 11.45 -14.40
N PRO A 82 3.68 10.62 -14.04
CA PRO A 82 3.64 9.20 -14.34
C PRO A 82 2.46 8.44 -13.70
N ASP A 83 1.88 7.47 -14.39
CA ASP A 83 0.78 6.62 -13.90
C ASP A 83 1.08 5.92 -12.58
N THR A 84 2.34 5.53 -12.36
CA THR A 84 2.79 4.93 -11.10
C THR A 84 2.62 5.85 -9.90
N VAL A 85 2.70 7.17 -10.11
CA VAL A 85 2.41 8.22 -9.12
C VAL A 85 0.91 8.34 -8.91
N GLY A 86 0.11 8.25 -10.00
CA GLY A 86 -1.35 8.22 -9.96
C GLY A 86 -1.90 7.04 -9.16
N ASN A 87 -1.32 5.85 -9.33
CA ASN A 87 -1.67 4.67 -8.54
C ASN A 87 -1.45 4.92 -7.03
N GLN A 88 -0.31 5.51 -6.65
CA GLN A 88 -0.02 5.85 -5.27
C GLN A 88 -1.00 6.91 -4.73
N LEU A 89 -1.33 7.95 -5.51
CA LEU A 89 -2.31 8.98 -5.11
C LEU A 89 -3.67 8.36 -4.78
N ILE A 90 -4.17 7.49 -5.66
CA ILE A 90 -5.44 6.78 -5.46
C ILE A 90 -5.37 5.89 -4.21
N GLU A 91 -4.29 5.13 -4.03
CA GLU A 91 -4.10 4.27 -2.87
C GLU A 91 -4.07 5.08 -1.56
N ILE A 92 -3.35 6.20 -1.52
CA ILE A 92 -3.23 7.10 -0.35
C ILE A 92 -4.61 7.57 0.12
N PHE A 93 -5.47 8.01 -0.80
CA PHE A 93 -6.77 8.57 -0.45
C PHE A 93 -7.95 7.60 -0.57
N SER A 94 -7.74 6.34 -0.96
CA SER A 94 -8.80 5.34 -1.16
C SER A 94 -9.67 5.09 0.08
N SER A 95 -9.13 5.32 1.27
CA SER A 95 -9.88 5.21 2.53
C SER A 95 -10.83 6.38 2.81
N GLN A 96 -10.65 7.50 2.09
CA GLN A 96 -11.36 8.78 2.30
C GLN A 96 -12.18 9.20 1.10
N ILE A 97 -11.79 8.77 -0.12
CA ILE A 97 -12.41 9.14 -1.39
C ILE A 97 -12.72 7.86 -2.18
N ASP A 98 -13.99 7.66 -2.52
CA ASP A 98 -14.40 6.67 -3.51
C ASP A 98 -14.19 7.27 -4.92
N PHE A 99 -13.02 7.00 -5.51
CA PHE A 99 -12.65 7.51 -6.82
C PHE A 99 -13.53 7.00 -7.97
N GLN A 100 -14.29 5.91 -7.76
CA GLN A 100 -15.21 5.39 -8.78
C GLN A 100 -16.55 6.13 -8.76
N ARG A 101 -17.05 6.54 -7.59
CA ARG A 101 -18.37 7.12 -7.41
C ARG A 101 -18.37 8.61 -7.15
N ASN A 102 -17.32 9.11 -6.47
CA ASN A 102 -17.31 10.47 -5.94
C ASN A 102 -16.37 11.43 -6.68
N LEU A 103 -15.60 10.93 -7.68
CA LEU A 103 -14.76 11.80 -8.51
C LEU A 103 -15.63 12.71 -9.38
N ARG A 104 -15.28 14.00 -9.43
CA ARG A 104 -16.04 15.03 -10.17
C ARG A 104 -15.14 15.83 -11.09
N ARG A 105 -15.71 16.31 -12.18
CA ARG A 105 -15.06 17.32 -13.01
C ARG A 105 -14.81 18.58 -12.18
N GLY A 106 -13.58 19.09 -12.21
CA GLY A 106 -13.15 20.23 -11.42
C GLY A 106 -12.47 19.87 -10.10
N ASP A 107 -12.49 18.59 -9.68
CA ASP A 107 -11.60 18.13 -8.62
C ASP A 107 -10.15 18.37 -9.04
N SER A 108 -9.27 18.59 -8.08
CA SER A 108 -7.86 18.87 -8.38
C SER A 108 -6.95 18.23 -7.35
N PHE A 109 -5.71 18.04 -7.73
CA PHE A 109 -4.70 17.56 -6.81
C PHE A 109 -3.36 18.25 -7.03
N LYS A 110 -2.58 18.29 -5.95
CA LYS A 110 -1.17 18.61 -5.94
C LYS A 110 -0.43 17.43 -5.40
N ILE A 111 0.76 17.18 -5.94
CA ILE A 111 1.53 16.00 -5.56
C ILE A 111 3.02 16.31 -5.59
N VAL A 112 3.72 15.87 -4.58
CA VAL A 112 5.18 15.89 -4.48
C VAL A 112 5.65 14.45 -4.47
N TYR A 113 6.52 14.09 -5.39
CA TYR A 113 6.99 12.71 -5.55
C TYR A 113 8.46 12.64 -5.95
N GLU A 114 9.07 11.49 -5.77
CA GLU A 114 10.44 11.23 -6.18
C GLU A 114 10.49 10.75 -7.63
N SER A 115 11.29 11.43 -8.47
CA SER A 115 11.79 10.91 -9.73
C SER A 115 13.18 10.32 -9.52
N LEU A 116 13.40 9.11 -10.00
CA LEU A 116 14.67 8.41 -9.87
C LEU A 116 15.46 8.56 -11.19
N LEU A 117 16.52 9.37 -11.15
CA LEU A 117 17.26 9.79 -12.33
C LEU A 117 18.56 9.00 -12.50
N ALA A 118 18.86 8.61 -13.75
CA ALA A 118 20.16 8.19 -14.20
C ALA A 118 20.70 9.20 -15.21
N ASP A 119 21.85 9.83 -14.90
CA ASP A 119 22.49 10.82 -15.78
C ASP A 119 21.57 11.99 -16.18
N GLY A 120 20.61 12.36 -15.30
CA GLY A 120 19.64 13.44 -15.55
C GLY A 120 18.36 13.00 -16.24
N GLU A 121 18.23 11.74 -16.66
CA GLU A 121 17.02 11.18 -17.27
C GLU A 121 16.20 10.39 -16.26
N ARG A 122 14.86 10.55 -16.27
CA ARG A 122 13.95 9.79 -15.42
C ARG A 122 13.92 8.33 -15.85
N MET A 123 14.37 7.44 -14.95
CA MET A 123 14.38 5.99 -15.18
C MET A 123 13.22 5.28 -14.48
N ALA A 124 12.79 5.81 -13.33
CA ALA A 124 11.71 5.26 -12.53
C ALA A 124 11.11 6.35 -11.65
N THR A 125 10.02 6.02 -10.97
CA THR A 125 9.42 6.83 -9.92
C THR A 125 9.60 6.16 -8.57
N GLY A 126 9.92 6.96 -7.58
CA GLY A 126 9.96 6.55 -6.17
C GLY A 126 8.61 6.73 -5.49
N ARG A 127 8.66 7.25 -4.29
CA ARG A 127 7.49 7.44 -3.43
C ARG A 127 6.85 8.79 -3.65
N VAL A 128 5.53 8.85 -3.46
CA VAL A 128 4.83 10.10 -3.21
C VAL A 128 5.22 10.59 -1.81
N LEU A 129 5.82 11.77 -1.73
CA LEU A 129 6.25 12.40 -0.47
C LEU A 129 5.12 13.18 0.18
N GLY A 130 4.25 13.75 -0.63
CA GLY A 130 3.06 14.44 -0.17
C GLY A 130 2.04 14.64 -1.27
N ALA A 131 0.77 14.77 -0.89
CA ALA A 131 -0.31 15.08 -1.80
C ALA A 131 -1.42 15.87 -1.12
N GLU A 132 -2.07 16.73 -1.89
CA GLU A 132 -3.37 17.33 -1.59
C GLU A 132 -4.36 16.91 -2.67
N PHE A 133 -5.58 16.61 -2.28
CA PHE A 133 -6.68 16.31 -3.20
C PHE A 133 -7.92 17.09 -2.79
N VAL A 134 -8.44 17.89 -3.69
CA VAL A 134 -9.71 18.62 -3.54
C VAL A 134 -10.80 17.82 -4.23
N ASN A 135 -11.71 17.23 -3.46
CA ASN A 135 -12.88 16.53 -3.98
C ASN A 135 -14.15 17.30 -3.63
N GLY A 136 -14.72 17.95 -4.62
CA GLY A 136 -15.81 18.93 -4.44
C GLY A 136 -15.34 20.13 -3.62
N LYS A 137 -15.80 20.25 -2.37
CA LYS A 137 -15.41 21.34 -1.46
C LYS A 137 -14.45 20.90 -0.36
N LYS A 138 -14.11 19.62 -0.30
CA LYS A 138 -13.30 19.05 0.78
C LYS A 138 -11.86 18.87 0.32
N LEU A 139 -10.93 19.41 1.10
CA LEU A 139 -9.50 19.21 0.95
C LEU A 139 -9.06 18.02 1.80
N TYR A 140 -8.33 17.10 1.18
CA TYR A 140 -7.62 16.01 1.82
C TYR A 140 -6.13 16.22 1.64
N SER A 141 -5.34 15.92 2.65
CA SER A 141 -3.88 16.05 2.61
C SER A 141 -3.19 14.78 3.09
N ALA A 142 -2.02 14.51 2.55
CA ALA A 142 -1.20 13.38 2.91
C ALA A 142 0.28 13.77 2.84
N VAL A 143 1.06 13.41 3.87
CA VAL A 143 2.51 13.60 3.93
C VAL A 143 3.12 12.28 4.41
N TRP A 144 4.09 11.78 3.66
CA TRP A 144 4.83 10.60 4.06
C TRP A 144 5.76 10.93 5.22
N PHE A 145 5.67 10.16 6.30
CA PHE A 145 6.57 10.27 7.44
C PHE A 145 6.98 8.89 7.94
N GLN A 146 8.28 8.75 8.23
CA GLN A 146 8.84 7.54 8.79
C GLN A 146 9.70 7.89 10.01
N ALA A 147 9.20 7.59 11.20
CA ALA A 147 10.00 7.68 12.40
C ALA A 147 11.07 6.57 12.43
N PRO A 148 12.24 6.80 13.06
CA PRO A 148 13.28 5.77 13.19
C PRO A 148 12.74 4.47 13.78
N GLY A 149 13.01 3.35 13.11
CA GLY A 149 12.57 2.01 13.53
C GLY A 149 11.11 1.67 13.24
N THR A 150 10.37 2.52 12.48
CA THR A 150 9.00 2.26 12.06
C THR A 150 8.90 1.97 10.56
N ALA A 151 7.79 1.38 10.14
CA ALA A 151 7.50 1.16 8.71
C ALA A 151 7.17 2.44 7.94
N GLY A 152 6.92 3.57 8.63
CA GLY A 152 6.43 4.80 8.03
C GLY A 152 4.95 4.74 7.63
N GLY A 153 4.40 5.89 7.23
CA GLY A 153 3.01 6.01 6.82
C GLY A 153 2.66 7.41 6.33
N TYR A 154 1.47 7.54 5.76
CA TYR A 154 0.93 8.85 5.40
C TYR A 154 0.12 9.44 6.54
N TYR A 155 0.30 10.74 6.77
CA TYR A 155 -0.37 11.53 7.78
C TYR A 155 -0.97 12.77 7.14
N SER A 156 -2.09 13.27 7.65
CA SER A 156 -2.60 14.58 7.26
C SER A 156 -1.60 15.68 7.63
N LEU A 157 -1.75 16.87 7.08
CA LEU A 157 -0.91 18.02 7.47
C LEU A 157 -1.03 18.39 8.95
N GLU A 158 -2.07 17.91 9.64
CA GLU A 158 -2.31 18.07 11.08
C GLU A 158 -1.68 16.92 11.91
N GLY A 159 -1.08 15.91 11.26
CA GLY A 159 -0.42 14.79 11.91
C GLY A 159 -1.34 13.62 12.26
N GLU A 160 -2.53 13.57 11.68
CA GLU A 160 -3.43 12.43 11.79
C GLU A 160 -3.05 11.36 10.76
N SER A 161 -2.89 10.12 11.18
CA SER A 161 -2.57 9.04 10.25
C SER A 161 -3.71 8.80 9.25
N LEU A 162 -3.39 8.69 7.97
CA LEU A 162 -4.36 8.28 6.96
C LEU A 162 -4.62 6.78 6.99
N ARG A 163 -3.76 6.03 7.65
CA ARG A 163 -3.93 4.59 7.85
C ARG A 163 -5.06 4.38 8.85
N LYS A 164 -6.14 3.76 8.42
CA LYS A 164 -7.16 3.29 9.36
C LYS A 164 -6.50 2.34 10.35
N ALA A 165 -6.84 2.48 11.64
CA ALA A 165 -6.27 1.62 12.69
C ALA A 165 -6.56 0.13 12.41
N TYR A 166 -7.65 -0.16 11.70
CA TYR A 166 -8.04 -1.51 11.28
C TYR A 166 -8.39 -1.58 9.80
N MET A 167 -7.98 -2.66 9.13
CA MET A 167 -8.48 -3.03 7.81
C MET A 167 -9.96 -3.42 7.93
N ALA A 168 -10.75 -3.10 6.92
CA ALA A 168 -12.17 -3.47 6.88
C ALA A 168 -12.39 -5.00 6.78
N SER A 169 -11.42 -5.75 6.27
CA SER A 169 -11.48 -7.20 6.16
C SER A 169 -10.08 -7.81 6.31
N PRO A 170 -9.99 -8.98 6.97
CA PRO A 170 -8.74 -9.76 7.05
C PRO A 170 -8.38 -10.50 5.74
N LEU A 171 -9.24 -10.46 4.72
CA LEU A 171 -9.05 -11.09 3.42
C LEU A 171 -9.14 -10.06 2.30
N LYS A 172 -8.28 -10.17 1.27
CA LYS A 172 -8.31 -9.25 0.12
C LYS A 172 -9.60 -9.33 -0.71
N PHE A 173 -10.10 -10.56 -0.89
CA PHE A 173 -11.32 -10.84 -1.65
C PHE A 173 -12.15 -11.84 -0.85
N SER A 174 -13.27 -11.41 -0.32
CA SER A 174 -14.14 -12.27 0.47
C SER A 174 -15.59 -11.79 0.41
N ARG A 175 -16.50 -12.71 0.63
CA ARG A 175 -17.92 -12.43 0.82
C ARG A 175 -18.30 -12.85 2.22
N VAL A 176 -18.97 -11.96 2.95
CA VAL A 176 -19.60 -12.34 4.22
C VAL A 176 -20.66 -13.40 3.93
N THR A 177 -20.49 -14.57 4.50
CA THR A 177 -21.41 -15.71 4.39
C THR A 177 -22.31 -15.84 5.60
N SER A 178 -21.87 -15.30 6.76
CA SER A 178 -22.66 -15.22 7.99
C SER A 178 -22.22 -14.05 8.84
N GLY A 179 -23.15 -13.19 9.23
CA GLY A 179 -22.93 -12.00 10.07
C GLY A 179 -22.86 -12.31 11.57
N PHE A 180 -22.49 -11.30 12.34
CA PHE A 180 -22.49 -11.29 13.80
C PHE A 180 -23.92 -11.32 14.36
N GLY A 181 -24.13 -11.95 15.52
CA GLY A 181 -25.39 -11.90 16.26
C GLY A 181 -26.15 -13.23 16.34
N MET A 182 -27.42 -13.16 16.72
CA MET A 182 -28.26 -14.36 16.94
C MET A 182 -28.66 -15.02 15.62
N ARG A 183 -28.27 -16.28 15.41
CA ARG A 183 -28.61 -17.07 14.22
C ARG A 183 -28.91 -18.52 14.56
N GLN A 184 -29.57 -19.21 13.63
CA GLN A 184 -29.72 -20.66 13.72
C GLN A 184 -28.38 -21.35 13.42
N HIS A 185 -27.88 -22.15 14.37
CA HIS A 185 -26.59 -22.80 14.23
C HIS A 185 -26.67 -23.91 13.16
N PRO A 186 -25.76 -23.93 12.15
CA PRO A 186 -25.90 -24.85 11.00
C PRO A 186 -25.76 -26.32 11.36
N ILE A 187 -25.07 -26.67 12.47
CA ILE A 187 -24.86 -28.06 12.90
C ILE A 187 -25.92 -28.49 13.91
N TRP A 188 -26.27 -27.66 14.89
CA TRP A 188 -27.15 -28.05 16.00
C TRP A 188 -28.59 -27.56 15.86
N ASN A 189 -28.90 -26.86 14.78
CA ASN A 189 -30.27 -26.34 14.50
C ASN A 189 -30.92 -25.57 15.67
N SER A 190 -30.10 -25.00 16.56
CA SER A 190 -30.53 -24.19 17.69
C SER A 190 -30.14 -22.72 17.51
N LYS A 191 -30.93 -21.80 18.07
CA LYS A 191 -30.54 -20.38 18.06
C LYS A 191 -29.31 -20.17 18.94
N ARG A 192 -28.22 -19.70 18.36
CA ARG A 192 -26.97 -19.39 19.05
C ARG A 192 -26.42 -18.05 18.59
N GLN A 193 -25.75 -17.37 19.50
CA GLN A 193 -25.01 -16.17 19.15
C GLN A 193 -23.80 -16.52 18.33
N HIS A 194 -23.71 -15.96 17.12
CA HIS A 194 -22.50 -15.97 16.34
C HIS A 194 -21.60 -14.84 16.84
N LYS A 195 -20.43 -15.19 17.38
CA LYS A 195 -19.52 -14.28 18.07
C LYS A 195 -18.63 -13.47 17.14
N GLY A 196 -18.73 -13.71 15.84
CA GLY A 196 -17.92 -13.08 14.81
C GLY A 196 -18.63 -13.03 13.47
N VAL A 197 -17.87 -12.85 12.41
CA VAL A 197 -18.30 -12.87 11.01
C VAL A 197 -17.60 -14.00 10.29
N ASP A 198 -18.34 -14.75 9.46
CA ASP A 198 -17.76 -15.78 8.61
C ASP A 198 -17.53 -15.22 7.19
N TYR A 199 -16.28 -15.24 6.73
CA TYR A 199 -15.89 -14.85 5.39
C TYR A 199 -15.65 -16.11 4.53
N GLY A 200 -16.51 -16.32 3.52
CA GLY A 200 -16.35 -17.40 2.55
C GLY A 200 -15.15 -17.11 1.64
N ALA A 201 -14.18 -18.04 1.64
CA ALA A 201 -12.99 -17.97 0.78
C ALA A 201 -12.43 -19.39 0.54
N ALA A 202 -11.70 -19.56 -0.57
CA ALA A 202 -11.05 -20.84 -0.87
C ALA A 202 -10.00 -21.20 0.19
N SER A 203 -9.86 -22.51 0.46
CA SER A 203 -8.76 -22.99 1.32
C SER A 203 -7.41 -22.54 0.73
N GLY A 204 -6.50 -22.07 1.60
CA GLY A 204 -5.21 -21.52 1.20
C GLY A 204 -5.21 -20.01 0.96
N THR A 205 -6.37 -19.32 0.93
CA THR A 205 -6.43 -17.87 0.83
C THR A 205 -5.68 -17.22 2.01
N PRO A 206 -4.74 -16.28 1.77
CA PRO A 206 -3.98 -15.63 2.83
C PRO A 206 -4.89 -14.84 3.79
N ILE A 207 -4.65 -15.01 5.10
CA ILE A 207 -5.31 -14.28 6.18
C ILE A 207 -4.34 -13.22 6.70
N MET A 208 -4.77 -11.96 6.73
CA MET A 208 -3.95 -10.83 7.14
C MET A 208 -4.34 -10.31 8.52
N ALA A 209 -3.36 -9.83 9.30
CA ALA A 209 -3.61 -9.07 10.51
C ALA A 209 -4.34 -7.78 10.16
N VAL A 210 -5.51 -7.54 10.74
CA VAL A 210 -6.30 -6.32 10.43
C VAL A 210 -5.71 -5.05 11.05
N ALA A 211 -4.82 -5.17 12.04
CA ALA A 211 -4.15 -4.07 12.72
C ALA A 211 -2.78 -4.50 13.27
N ASP A 212 -1.97 -3.51 13.66
CA ASP A 212 -0.71 -3.76 14.39
C ASP A 212 -1.02 -4.40 15.75
N GLY A 213 -0.21 -5.36 16.18
CA GLY A 213 -0.42 -6.03 17.47
C GLY A 213 0.63 -7.06 17.82
N THR A 214 0.31 -7.84 18.85
CA THR A 214 1.13 -8.97 19.31
C THR A 214 0.26 -10.22 19.32
N VAL A 215 0.76 -11.29 18.74
CA VAL A 215 0.09 -12.60 18.76
C VAL A 215 0.09 -13.13 20.20
N VAL A 216 -1.09 -13.26 20.79
CA VAL A 216 -1.22 -13.80 22.18
C VAL A 216 -1.58 -15.27 22.19
N MET A 217 -2.07 -15.80 21.06
CA MET A 217 -2.37 -17.20 20.88
C MET A 217 -2.19 -17.63 19.40
N ALA A 218 -1.54 -18.77 19.18
CA ALA A 218 -1.41 -19.40 17.88
C ALA A 218 -1.40 -20.91 18.05
N GLY A 219 -2.42 -21.61 17.55
CA GLY A 219 -2.54 -23.06 17.71
C GLY A 219 -3.95 -23.60 17.62
N MET A 220 -4.10 -24.88 17.95
CA MET A 220 -5.39 -25.59 17.94
C MET A 220 -6.29 -25.13 19.11
N GLN A 221 -7.53 -24.77 18.79
CA GLN A 221 -8.57 -24.42 19.76
C GLN A 221 -9.81 -25.30 19.56
N ASN A 222 -10.39 -25.77 20.67
CA ASN A 222 -11.57 -26.64 20.60
C ASN A 222 -12.72 -25.95 19.88
N GLY A 223 -13.25 -26.60 18.85
CA GLY A 223 -14.33 -26.10 17.99
C GLY A 223 -13.84 -25.12 16.89
N TYR A 224 -12.86 -24.29 17.16
CA TYR A 224 -12.32 -23.29 16.22
C TYR A 224 -11.25 -23.85 15.27
N GLY A 225 -10.69 -25.03 15.57
CA GLY A 225 -9.59 -25.57 14.79
C GLY A 225 -8.30 -24.79 15.00
N ASN A 226 -7.49 -24.68 13.96
CA ASN A 226 -6.31 -23.81 14.00
C ASN A 226 -6.75 -22.35 14.08
N ALA A 227 -6.22 -21.63 15.06
CA ALA A 227 -6.61 -20.26 15.33
C ALA A 227 -5.43 -19.37 15.76
N VAL A 228 -5.57 -18.08 15.53
CA VAL A 228 -4.66 -17.04 15.96
C VAL A 228 -5.46 -15.95 16.66
N GLU A 229 -4.96 -15.44 17.80
CA GLU A 229 -5.46 -14.21 18.44
C GLU A 229 -4.36 -13.16 18.46
N VAL A 230 -4.68 -11.97 17.97
CA VAL A 230 -3.80 -10.81 17.99
C VAL A 230 -4.37 -9.78 18.96
N LYS A 231 -3.57 -9.37 19.94
CA LYS A 231 -3.88 -8.29 20.86
C LYS A 231 -3.37 -6.97 20.29
N HIS A 232 -4.26 -6.00 20.20
CA HIS A 232 -4.00 -4.64 19.73
C HIS A 232 -3.94 -3.65 20.91
N ALA A 233 -3.71 -2.37 20.60
CA ALA A 233 -3.78 -1.31 21.59
C ALA A 233 -5.22 -1.13 22.15
N ASN A 234 -5.33 -0.45 23.30
CA ASN A 234 -6.59 0.00 23.90
C ASN A 234 -7.56 -1.15 24.22
N GLY A 235 -7.04 -2.29 24.70
CA GLY A 235 -7.86 -3.44 25.12
C GLY A 235 -8.58 -4.19 24.00
N ARG A 236 -8.22 -3.94 22.75
CA ARG A 236 -8.80 -4.61 21.58
C ARG A 236 -8.06 -5.89 21.24
N SER A 237 -8.78 -6.90 20.73
CA SER A 237 -8.17 -8.10 20.12
C SER A 237 -9.00 -8.58 18.93
N THR A 238 -8.33 -9.29 18.03
CA THR A 238 -8.95 -9.98 16.89
C THR A 238 -8.59 -11.45 16.90
N PHE A 239 -9.55 -12.29 16.49
CA PHE A 239 -9.41 -13.72 16.52
C PHE A 239 -9.75 -14.29 15.14
N TYR A 240 -8.89 -15.19 14.65
CA TYR A 240 -8.93 -15.77 13.32
C TYR A 240 -8.96 -17.29 13.44
N ALA A 241 -9.99 -17.95 12.92
CA ALA A 241 -10.17 -19.38 13.12
C ALA A 241 -10.45 -20.17 11.84
N HIS A 242 -10.54 -21.49 11.99
CA HIS A 242 -10.69 -22.50 10.93
C HIS A 242 -9.55 -22.52 9.91
N MET A 243 -8.35 -22.07 10.33
CA MET A 243 -7.17 -21.94 9.46
C MET A 243 -6.66 -23.28 8.99
N SER A 244 -6.17 -23.37 7.74
CA SER A 244 -5.47 -24.56 7.23
C SER A 244 -4.04 -24.63 7.75
N ARG A 245 -3.37 -23.47 7.92
CA ARG A 245 -2.05 -23.35 8.53
C ARG A 245 -1.92 -22.04 9.27
N ILE A 246 -0.98 -22.00 10.21
CA ILE A 246 -0.59 -20.80 10.96
C ILE A 246 0.85 -20.46 10.58
N ASP A 247 1.10 -19.20 10.23
CA ASP A 247 2.41 -18.70 9.77
C ASP A 247 3.13 -17.86 10.84
N VAL A 248 2.51 -17.67 12.00
CA VAL A 248 3.01 -16.84 13.13
C VAL A 248 3.04 -17.66 14.42
N ARG A 249 3.77 -17.17 15.41
CA ARG A 249 3.90 -17.78 16.74
C ARG A 249 3.48 -16.80 17.85
N ARG A 250 3.19 -17.37 19.02
CA ARG A 250 2.90 -16.57 20.22
C ARG A 250 4.06 -15.61 20.52
N ASP A 251 3.68 -14.41 21.01
CA ASP A 251 4.55 -13.27 21.36
C ASP A 251 5.22 -12.59 20.15
N GLU A 252 4.87 -13.00 18.92
CA GLU A 252 5.31 -12.34 17.71
C GLU A 252 4.59 -11.01 17.50
N LYS A 253 5.35 -9.94 17.16
CA LYS A 253 4.78 -8.66 16.76
C LYS A 253 4.40 -8.72 15.28
N VAL A 254 3.19 -8.34 14.98
CA VAL A 254 2.66 -8.27 13.62
C VAL A 254 2.23 -6.85 13.30
N SER A 255 2.45 -6.44 12.07
CA SER A 255 1.93 -5.19 11.52
C SER A 255 0.63 -5.45 10.77
N GLN A 256 -0.22 -4.43 10.65
CA GLN A 256 -1.40 -4.47 9.79
C GLN A 256 -1.01 -4.93 8.38
N GLY A 257 -1.72 -5.91 7.84
CA GLY A 257 -1.42 -6.52 6.55
C GLY A 257 -0.35 -7.63 6.60
N SER A 258 0.25 -7.93 7.77
CA SER A 258 1.10 -9.12 7.90
C SER A 258 0.28 -10.40 7.76
N GLN A 259 0.78 -11.38 7.02
CA GLN A 259 0.12 -12.67 6.86
C GLN A 259 0.20 -13.47 8.16
N LEU A 260 -0.95 -13.92 8.67
CA LEU A 260 -1.08 -14.75 9.88
C LEU A 260 -1.14 -16.25 9.55
N GLY A 261 -1.55 -16.58 8.33
CA GLY A 261 -1.75 -17.95 7.87
C GLY A 261 -2.68 -18.02 6.68
N ALA A 262 -3.46 -19.09 6.57
CA ALA A 262 -4.35 -19.29 5.43
C ALA A 262 -5.70 -19.90 5.85
N VAL A 263 -6.75 -19.56 5.09
CA VAL A 263 -8.11 -20.09 5.22
C VAL A 263 -8.12 -21.60 5.11
N GLY A 264 -8.93 -22.26 5.90
CA GLY A 264 -9.16 -23.69 5.90
C GLY A 264 -10.58 -24.07 6.30
N ALA A 265 -10.71 -25.27 6.82
CA ALA A 265 -11.96 -25.85 7.36
C ALA A 265 -11.67 -26.73 8.58
N THR A 266 -10.69 -26.35 9.41
CA THR A 266 -10.33 -27.10 10.63
C THR A 266 -11.33 -26.81 11.75
N GLY A 267 -11.47 -27.74 12.70
CA GLY A 267 -12.48 -27.62 13.77
C GLY A 267 -13.91 -27.88 13.29
N TRP A 268 -14.89 -27.17 13.86
CA TRP A 268 -16.32 -27.33 13.53
C TRP A 268 -16.74 -26.47 12.34
N ALA A 269 -16.13 -26.66 11.20
CA ALA A 269 -16.44 -25.96 9.97
C ALA A 269 -17.16 -26.88 8.97
N THR A 270 -18.19 -26.38 8.30
CA THR A 270 -18.95 -27.12 7.27
C THR A 270 -18.31 -27.01 5.88
N GLY A 271 -17.36 -26.11 5.71
CA GLY A 271 -16.62 -25.86 4.46
C GLY A 271 -15.58 -24.77 4.65
N PRO A 272 -14.72 -24.51 3.65
CA PRO A 272 -13.67 -23.51 3.77
C PRO A 272 -14.23 -22.09 3.99
N HIS A 273 -13.84 -21.48 5.11
CA HIS A 273 -14.14 -20.09 5.46
C HIS A 273 -13.19 -19.60 6.56
N LEU A 274 -13.11 -18.31 6.74
CA LEU A 274 -12.48 -17.68 7.90
C LEU A 274 -13.59 -17.26 8.88
N HIS A 275 -13.54 -17.74 10.12
CA HIS A 275 -14.28 -17.17 11.21
C HIS A 275 -13.45 -16.07 11.87
N PHE A 276 -13.98 -14.86 11.92
CA PHE A 276 -13.30 -13.68 12.41
C PHE A 276 -14.08 -13.00 13.53
N GLU A 277 -13.42 -12.77 14.67
CA GLU A 277 -14.02 -12.07 15.82
C GLU A 277 -13.26 -10.79 16.12
N PHE A 278 -14.00 -9.77 16.53
CA PHE A 278 -13.47 -8.54 17.12
C PHE A 278 -13.93 -8.42 18.57
N ARG A 279 -13.01 -8.06 19.46
CA ARG A 279 -13.30 -7.97 20.91
C ARG A 279 -12.72 -6.68 21.48
N ILE A 280 -13.47 -6.05 22.39
CA ILE A 280 -13.04 -4.89 23.19
C ILE A 280 -13.12 -5.30 24.66
N ASN A 281 -12.00 -5.27 25.39
CA ASN A 281 -11.89 -5.71 26.78
C ASN A 281 -12.48 -7.11 27.02
N GLY A 282 -12.31 -8.00 26.04
CA GLY A 282 -12.81 -9.38 26.05
C GLY A 282 -14.28 -9.55 25.64
N ALA A 283 -15.04 -8.47 25.49
CA ALA A 283 -16.42 -8.52 25.01
C ALA A 283 -16.48 -8.58 23.48
N TYR A 284 -17.26 -9.51 22.93
CA TYR A 284 -17.48 -9.65 21.48
C TYR A 284 -18.21 -8.43 20.92
N GLN A 285 -17.70 -7.90 19.84
CA GLN A 285 -18.27 -6.78 19.10
C GLN A 285 -18.53 -7.20 17.65
N ASP A 286 -19.42 -6.48 16.99
CA ASP A 286 -19.66 -6.66 15.57
C ASP A 286 -18.41 -6.21 14.77
N PRO A 287 -17.75 -7.12 14.01
CA PRO A 287 -16.59 -6.75 13.22
C PRO A 287 -16.86 -5.69 12.16
N ASP A 288 -18.09 -5.54 11.68
CA ASP A 288 -18.44 -4.51 10.69
C ASP A 288 -18.30 -3.09 11.27
N LEU A 289 -18.42 -2.94 12.60
CA LEU A 289 -18.19 -1.66 13.30
C LEU A 289 -16.70 -1.36 13.55
N MET A 290 -15.83 -2.35 13.37
CA MET A 290 -14.39 -2.23 13.66
C MET A 290 -13.72 -1.09 12.86
N ALA A 291 -14.13 -0.90 11.63
CA ALA A 291 -13.56 0.13 10.76
C ALA A 291 -13.98 1.56 11.16
N ASP A 292 -15.14 1.71 11.80
CA ASP A 292 -15.71 3.00 12.21
C ASP A 292 -15.22 3.41 13.61
N GLU A 293 -14.96 2.44 14.51
CA GLU A 293 -14.40 2.69 15.83
C GLU A 293 -12.90 3.00 15.85
N ALA A 294 -12.25 2.79 14.73
CA ALA A 294 -10.82 2.97 14.60
C ALA A 294 -10.49 4.41 14.25
N GLY A 295 -10.27 5.21 15.26
CA GLY A 295 -9.56 6.48 15.11
C GLY A 295 -8.21 6.29 14.37
N THR A 296 -7.72 7.35 13.80
CA THR A 296 -6.39 7.42 13.20
C THR A 296 -5.31 7.11 14.25
N VAL A 297 -4.23 6.45 13.85
CA VAL A 297 -3.08 6.21 14.76
C VAL A 297 -2.26 7.51 14.84
N PRO A 298 -2.33 8.28 15.93
CA PRO A 298 -1.59 9.54 16.02
C PRO A 298 -0.09 9.27 16.15
N LEU A 299 0.72 10.28 15.82
CA LEU A 299 2.16 10.31 16.12
C LEU A 299 2.37 10.13 17.63
N GLN A 300 3.14 9.11 18.02
CA GLN A 300 3.10 8.57 19.37
C GLN A 300 3.82 9.44 20.41
N ASN A 301 4.87 10.14 20.03
CA ASN A 301 5.67 10.91 20.98
C ASN A 301 5.94 12.35 20.56
N ALA A 302 6.41 13.18 21.49
CA ALA A 302 6.64 14.60 21.27
C ALA A 302 7.73 14.87 20.21
N ARG A 303 8.74 13.99 20.11
CA ARG A 303 9.81 14.11 19.13
C ARG A 303 9.29 13.87 17.72
N GLU A 304 8.55 12.79 17.50
CA GLU A 304 7.92 12.48 16.20
C GLU A 304 7.00 13.61 15.76
N ARG A 305 6.17 14.15 16.67
CA ARG A 305 5.30 15.29 16.37
C ARG A 305 6.09 16.52 15.93
N LYS A 306 7.23 16.83 16.57
CA LYS A 306 8.09 17.96 16.21
C LYS A 306 8.75 17.75 14.85
N GLU A 307 9.31 16.58 14.60
CA GLU A 307 9.93 16.21 13.32
C GLU A 307 8.91 16.27 12.18
N PHE A 308 7.72 15.70 12.41
CA PHE A 308 6.62 15.76 11.45
C PHE A 308 6.14 17.19 11.18
N ALA A 309 6.00 18.04 12.20
CA ALA A 309 5.55 19.42 12.04
C ALA A 309 6.47 20.23 11.12
N ALA A 310 7.78 20.03 11.22
CA ALA A 310 8.74 20.65 10.31
C ALA A 310 8.58 20.16 8.87
N LEU A 311 8.39 18.85 8.68
CA LEU A 311 8.15 18.25 7.38
C LEU A 311 6.82 18.74 6.77
N ALA A 312 5.74 18.77 7.55
CA ALA A 312 4.43 19.25 7.12
C ALA A 312 4.49 20.74 6.71
N GLN A 313 5.27 21.55 7.42
CA GLN A 313 5.46 22.96 7.06
C GLN A 313 6.19 23.11 5.72
N ASN A 314 7.23 22.31 5.47
CA ASN A 314 7.92 22.29 4.18
C ASN A 314 6.96 21.87 3.05
N MET A 315 6.16 20.82 3.30
CA MET A 315 5.18 20.33 2.32
C MET A 315 4.10 21.38 1.98
N ARG A 316 3.62 22.15 2.98
CA ARG A 316 2.70 23.27 2.73
C ARG A 316 3.31 24.31 1.79
N THR A 317 4.60 24.61 1.93
CA THR A 317 5.31 25.55 1.05
C THR A 317 5.38 25.01 -0.38
N GLN A 318 5.70 23.73 -0.54
CA GLN A 318 5.73 23.10 -1.86
C GLN A 318 4.34 23.06 -2.52
N PHE A 319 3.29 22.74 -1.77
CA PHE A 319 1.91 22.80 -2.29
C PHE A 319 1.46 24.22 -2.65
N ALA A 320 1.94 25.25 -1.94
CA ALA A 320 1.64 26.63 -2.30
C ALA A 320 2.29 27.00 -3.63
N SER A 321 3.54 26.60 -3.87
CA SER A 321 4.26 26.89 -5.13
C SER A 321 3.67 26.15 -6.35
N ALA A 322 2.99 25.02 -6.14
CA ALA A 322 2.36 24.25 -7.23
C ALA A 322 1.16 24.93 -7.90
N ARG A 323 0.71 26.08 -7.41
CA ARG A 323 -0.41 26.84 -8.02
C ARG A 323 0.02 27.76 -9.16
N ASP A 324 1.29 28.09 -9.24
CA ASP A 324 1.82 29.12 -10.13
C ASP A 324 2.53 28.52 -11.36
N MET A 325 2.41 27.22 -11.58
CA MET A 325 2.86 26.49 -12.77
C MET A 325 1.67 26.15 -13.67
#